data_decd4d11a75b87084ca013dcfd5e8c08
#
_entry.id   decd4d11a75b87084ca013dcfd5e8c08
#
_cell.length_a   1.000
_cell.length_b   1.000
_cell.length_c   1.000
_cell.angle_alpha   90.00
_cell.angle_beta   90.00
_cell.angle_gamma   90.00
#
_symmetry.space_group_name_H-M   'P 1'
#
loop_
_entity.id
_entity.type
_entity.pdbx_description
1 polymer ?
#
loop_
_entity_poly.entity_id
_entity_poly.type
_entity_poly.pdbx_seq_one_letter_code
_entity_poly.pdbx_strand_id
1 'polypeptide(L)'
;MIRSHFTRNMARAALLFLATLVGGISLASADDVAAGKKVAFDRKKGNCLACHMMADGSLPGNIGPPLVAMKARFPDKADLRAQIWDPTAANPNTIMPPFGKHRILSEKEVDLITEFVYTL
;
A
#
# COMPACT_ATOMS: atom_id res chain seq x y z
N MET A 1 62.25 -17.73 37.66
CA MET A 1 60.86 -18.13 37.87
C MET A 1 59.95 -16.96 37.48
N ILE A 2 59.50 -16.88 36.27
CA ILE A 2 58.54 -15.91 35.81
C ILE A 2 57.41 -16.71 35.12
N ARG A 3 56.31 -16.90 35.84
CA ARG A 3 55.09 -17.59 35.36
C ARG A 3 54.14 -16.58 34.80
N SER A 4 53.91 -16.69 33.51
CA SER A 4 52.68 -16.69 32.74
C SER A 4 51.40 -16.19 33.43
N HIS A 5 51.00 -14.97 33.06
CA HIS A 5 49.64 -14.45 33.21
C HIS A 5 49.15 -13.87 31.88
N PHE A 6 49.32 -14.61 30.78
CA PHE A 6 48.95 -14.06 29.44
C PHE A 6 47.87 -14.86 28.69
N THR A 7 47.03 -15.58 29.36
CA THR A 7 46.03 -16.41 28.66
C THR A 7 44.61 -16.33 29.19
N ARG A 8 44.12 -15.20 29.69
CA ARG A 8 42.71 -15.12 30.17
C ARG A 8 41.85 -14.00 29.62
N ASN A 9 42.26 -13.23 28.62
CA ASN A 9 41.46 -12.10 28.11
C ASN A 9 41.06 -12.17 26.63
N MET A 10 41.15 -13.33 25.98
CA MET A 10 40.71 -13.47 24.56
C MET A 10 39.40 -14.22 24.35
N ALA A 11 38.57 -14.35 25.36
CA ALA A 11 37.31 -15.09 25.25
C ALA A 11 36.03 -14.24 25.51
N ARG A 12 36.08 -12.92 25.34
CA ARG A 12 34.90 -12.07 25.57
C ARG A 12 34.55 -11.07 24.48
N ALA A 13 35.05 -11.23 23.27
CA ALA A 13 34.79 -10.30 22.18
C ALA A 13 34.14 -10.95 20.93
N ALA A 14 33.27 -11.94 21.08
CA ALA A 14 32.62 -12.58 19.96
C ALA A 14 31.13 -12.86 20.22
N LEU A 15 30.40 -11.90 20.79
CA LEU A 15 28.97 -12.04 21.00
C LEU A 15 28.33 -10.66 21.04
N LEU A 16 28.14 -10.01 19.91
CA LEU A 16 27.22 -8.86 19.77
C LEU A 16 27.31 -8.34 18.32
N PHE A 17 26.72 -9.04 17.34
CA PHE A 17 26.22 -8.42 16.10
C PHE A 17 25.33 -9.42 15.36
N LEU A 18 24.24 -9.84 16.00
CA LEU A 18 23.09 -10.34 15.25
C LEU A 18 22.02 -9.25 15.30
N ALA A 19 22.26 -8.18 14.57
CA ALA A 19 21.22 -7.20 14.28
C ALA A 19 20.21 -7.86 13.34
N THR A 20 19.14 -8.34 13.90
CA THR A 20 17.96 -8.80 13.18
C THR A 20 17.42 -7.67 12.32
N LEU A 21 17.68 -7.70 11.01
CA LEU A 21 16.90 -6.97 10.02
C LEU A 21 15.49 -7.59 10.02
N VAL A 22 14.66 -7.19 10.95
CA VAL A 22 13.23 -7.41 10.85
C VAL A 22 12.73 -6.39 9.83
N GLY A 23 12.78 -6.76 8.57
CA GLY A 23 12.07 -6.05 7.51
C GLY A 23 10.59 -6.03 7.90
N GLY A 24 10.11 -4.87 8.35
CA GLY A 24 8.72 -4.70 8.74
C GLY A 24 7.82 -4.93 7.53
N ILE A 25 7.16 -6.09 7.47
CA ILE A 25 6.02 -6.30 6.59
C ILE A 25 4.91 -5.45 7.20
N SER A 26 4.68 -4.25 6.64
CA SER A 26 3.53 -3.44 7.00
C SER A 26 2.28 -4.16 6.52
N LEU A 27 1.64 -4.89 7.41
CA LEU A 27 0.29 -5.40 7.19
C LEU A 27 -0.66 -4.20 7.26
N ALA A 28 -1.50 -4.05 6.23
CA ALA A 28 -2.59 -3.09 6.26
C ALA A 28 -3.43 -3.34 7.52
N SER A 29 -3.64 -2.30 8.32
CA SER A 29 -4.54 -2.42 9.46
C SER A 29 -5.99 -2.40 8.98
N ALA A 30 -6.90 -3.02 9.74
CA ALA A 30 -8.33 -2.94 9.46
C ALA A 30 -8.82 -1.48 9.47
N ASP A 31 -8.18 -0.63 10.26
CA ASP A 31 -8.47 0.81 10.33
C ASP A 31 -8.06 1.52 9.03
N ASP A 32 -6.93 1.17 8.41
CA ASP A 32 -6.51 1.76 7.12
C ASP A 32 -7.46 1.35 5.99
N VAL A 33 -7.93 0.10 5.97
CA VAL A 33 -8.91 -0.39 5.00
C VAL A 33 -10.24 0.35 5.15
N ALA A 34 -10.72 0.53 6.38
CA ALA A 34 -11.96 1.28 6.66
C ALA A 34 -11.83 2.76 6.27
N ALA A 35 -10.69 3.38 6.59
CA ALA A 35 -10.40 4.75 6.19
C ALA A 35 -10.31 4.89 4.65
N GLY A 36 -9.69 3.95 3.97
CA GLY A 36 -9.61 3.90 2.52
C GLY A 36 -10.98 3.79 1.86
N LYS A 37 -11.85 2.91 2.37
CA LYS A 37 -13.25 2.81 1.92
C LYS A 37 -13.98 4.13 2.04
N LYS A 38 -13.82 4.82 3.20
CA LYS A 38 -14.46 6.12 3.42
C LYS A 38 -14.01 7.16 2.39
N VAL A 39 -12.71 7.25 2.10
CA VAL A 39 -12.19 8.20 1.09
C VAL A 39 -12.65 7.82 -0.31
N ALA A 40 -12.65 6.52 -0.66
CA ALA A 40 -13.09 6.04 -1.97
C ALA A 40 -14.57 6.36 -2.24
N PHE A 41 -15.41 6.30 -1.22
CA PHE A 41 -16.86 6.54 -1.33
C PHE A 41 -17.24 8.01 -1.17
N ASP A 42 -16.34 8.86 -0.67
CA ASP A 42 -16.60 10.29 -0.50
C ASP A 42 -16.71 10.99 -1.86
N ARG A 43 -17.90 11.54 -2.17
CA ARG A 43 -18.20 12.24 -3.42
C ARG A 43 -17.36 13.50 -3.64
N LYS A 44 -16.79 14.05 -2.59
CA LYS A 44 -15.93 15.25 -2.66
C LYS A 44 -14.45 14.90 -2.75
N LYS A 45 -14.09 13.60 -2.68
CA LYS A 45 -12.73 13.09 -2.71
C LYS A 45 -12.53 12.06 -3.81
N GLY A 46 -12.41 10.79 -3.47
CA GLY A 46 -12.18 9.72 -4.45
C GLY A 46 -13.35 9.54 -5.41
N ASN A 47 -14.56 9.54 -4.88
CA ASN A 47 -15.81 9.36 -5.66
C ASN A 47 -15.73 8.16 -6.63
N CYS A 48 -15.06 7.09 -6.21
CA CYS A 48 -14.75 5.94 -7.07
C CYS A 48 -16.02 5.22 -7.53
N LEU A 49 -17.10 5.27 -6.70
CA LEU A 49 -18.40 4.72 -7.05
C LEU A 49 -19.05 5.39 -8.26
N ALA A 50 -18.68 6.63 -8.61
CA ALA A 50 -19.21 7.28 -9.81
C ALA A 50 -18.91 6.49 -11.09
N CYS A 51 -17.83 5.70 -11.10
CA CYS A 51 -17.38 4.94 -12.26
C CYS A 51 -17.31 3.44 -12.02
N HIS A 52 -17.02 2.99 -10.81
CA HIS A 52 -16.74 1.58 -10.49
C HIS A 52 -17.77 0.97 -9.54
N MET A 53 -18.20 -0.23 -9.87
CA MET A 53 -18.87 -1.09 -8.89
C MET A 53 -17.81 -1.65 -7.94
N MET A 54 -18.02 -1.57 -6.63
CA MET A 54 -17.12 -2.11 -5.61
C MET A 54 -17.84 -2.36 -4.29
N ALA A 55 -17.45 -3.41 -3.60
CA ALA A 55 -17.96 -3.79 -2.28
C ALA A 55 -19.49 -3.64 -2.16
N ASP A 56 -19.95 -3.01 -1.08
CA ASP A 56 -21.35 -2.74 -0.76
C ASP A 56 -21.79 -1.32 -1.19
N GLY A 57 -21.05 -0.69 -2.11
CA GLY A 57 -21.40 0.64 -2.63
C GLY A 57 -22.73 0.65 -3.34
N SER A 58 -23.61 1.63 -2.99
CA SER A 58 -24.90 1.79 -3.59
C SER A 58 -24.87 2.66 -4.85
N LEU A 59 -25.68 2.31 -5.85
CA LEU A 59 -25.83 3.06 -7.11
C LEU A 59 -24.47 3.32 -7.81
N PRO A 60 -23.64 2.28 -8.04
CA PRO A 60 -22.36 2.46 -8.70
C PRO A 60 -22.54 2.79 -10.18
N GLY A 61 -21.58 3.56 -10.71
CA GLY A 61 -21.44 3.73 -12.16
C GLY A 61 -20.89 2.48 -12.84
N ASN A 62 -20.92 2.47 -14.15
CA ASN A 62 -20.46 1.37 -15.00
C ASN A 62 -19.42 1.81 -16.05
N ILE A 63 -18.89 3.02 -15.92
CA ILE A 63 -17.88 3.58 -16.84
C ILE A 63 -16.54 2.85 -16.68
N GLY A 64 -16.16 2.55 -15.43
CA GLY A 64 -14.98 1.76 -15.12
C GLY A 64 -15.33 0.27 -14.87
N PRO A 65 -14.35 -0.63 -14.93
CA PRO A 65 -14.59 -2.03 -14.62
C PRO A 65 -14.94 -2.23 -13.14
N PRO A 66 -15.71 -3.28 -12.80
CA PRO A 66 -15.93 -3.66 -11.42
C PRO A 66 -14.59 -3.90 -10.69
N LEU A 67 -14.48 -3.40 -9.46
CA LEU A 67 -13.31 -3.64 -8.62
C LEU A 67 -13.55 -4.91 -7.79
N VAL A 68 -13.17 -6.03 -8.37
CA VAL A 68 -13.28 -7.38 -7.77
C VAL A 68 -12.04 -8.18 -8.12
N ALA A 69 -11.69 -9.14 -7.27
CA ALA A 69 -10.52 -10.00 -7.43
C ALA A 69 -9.21 -9.19 -7.67
N MET A 70 -9.06 -8.10 -6.93
CA MET A 70 -7.99 -7.12 -7.20
C MET A 70 -6.60 -7.70 -7.00
N LYS A 71 -6.39 -8.61 -6.05
CA LYS A 71 -5.11 -9.31 -5.85
C LYS A 71 -4.71 -10.19 -7.04
N ALA A 72 -5.69 -10.76 -7.74
CA ALA A 72 -5.41 -11.54 -8.95
C ALA A 72 -5.10 -10.64 -10.15
N ARG A 73 -5.73 -9.46 -10.21
CA ARG A 73 -5.51 -8.48 -11.31
C ARG A 73 -4.24 -7.66 -11.11
N PHE A 74 -3.88 -7.40 -9.87
CA PHE A 74 -2.67 -6.67 -9.46
C PHE A 74 -1.93 -7.50 -8.42
N PRO A 75 -1.13 -8.50 -8.83
CA PRO A 75 -0.36 -9.31 -7.89
C PRO A 75 0.59 -8.48 -7.02
N ASP A 76 1.16 -7.41 -7.58
CA ASP A 76 1.87 -6.40 -6.82
C ASP A 76 0.94 -5.22 -6.48
N LYS A 77 0.78 -4.97 -5.19
CA LYS A 77 -0.02 -3.84 -4.70
C LYS A 77 0.53 -2.48 -5.14
N ALA A 78 1.83 -2.38 -5.40
CA ALA A 78 2.44 -1.16 -5.90
C ALA A 78 1.92 -0.79 -7.30
N ASP A 79 1.61 -1.77 -8.15
CA ASP A 79 1.01 -1.53 -9.47
C ASP A 79 -0.41 -0.98 -9.35
N LEU A 80 -1.20 -1.49 -8.40
CA LEU A 80 -2.51 -0.92 -8.11
C LEU A 80 -2.41 0.53 -7.63
N ARG A 81 -1.46 0.80 -6.72
CA ARG A 81 -1.20 2.17 -6.27
C ARG A 81 -0.82 3.09 -7.42
N ALA A 82 0.07 2.64 -8.30
CA ALA A 82 0.49 3.40 -9.48
C ALA A 82 -0.70 3.69 -10.42
N GLN A 83 -1.59 2.72 -10.61
CA GLN A 83 -2.81 2.87 -11.40
C GLN A 83 -3.76 3.94 -10.82
N ILE A 84 -3.87 4.04 -9.50
CA ILE A 84 -4.69 5.09 -8.85
C ILE A 84 -3.96 6.44 -8.91
N TRP A 85 -2.65 6.42 -8.76
CA TRP A 85 -1.82 7.64 -8.79
C TRP A 85 -1.87 8.35 -10.14
N ASP A 86 -1.54 7.62 -11.20
CA ASP A 86 -1.50 8.13 -12.57
C ASP A 86 -1.89 7.05 -13.58
N PRO A 87 -3.17 6.82 -13.81
CA PRO A 87 -3.62 5.83 -14.80
C PRO A 87 -3.21 6.18 -16.24
N THR A 88 -2.86 7.44 -16.50
CA THR A 88 -2.43 7.89 -17.83
C THR A 88 -1.06 7.31 -18.23
N ALA A 89 -0.27 6.88 -17.27
CA ALA A 89 1.00 6.20 -17.53
C ALA A 89 0.80 4.84 -18.22
N ALA A 90 -0.25 4.10 -17.83
CA ALA A 90 -0.60 2.81 -18.45
C ALA A 90 -1.49 2.98 -19.69
N ASN A 91 -2.41 3.94 -19.67
CA ASN A 91 -3.32 4.24 -20.79
C ASN A 91 -3.49 5.75 -20.95
N PRO A 92 -2.78 6.39 -21.91
CA PRO A 92 -2.88 7.84 -22.13
C PRO A 92 -4.29 8.34 -22.46
N ASN A 93 -5.17 7.46 -22.94
CA ASN A 93 -6.55 7.80 -23.32
C ASN A 93 -7.56 7.45 -22.23
N THR A 94 -7.13 7.12 -21.03
CA THR A 94 -8.03 6.81 -19.92
C THR A 94 -8.84 8.04 -19.50
N ILE A 95 -10.10 7.81 -19.11
CA ILE A 95 -10.93 8.82 -18.48
C ILE A 95 -10.84 8.77 -16.94
N MET A 96 -10.15 7.78 -16.37
CA MET A 96 -9.91 7.71 -14.94
C MET A 96 -8.99 8.88 -14.54
N PRO A 97 -9.37 9.70 -13.55
CA PRO A 97 -8.55 10.83 -13.14
C PRO A 97 -7.22 10.39 -12.53
N PRO A 98 -6.11 11.10 -12.78
CA PRO A 98 -4.83 10.85 -12.13
C PRO A 98 -4.82 11.45 -10.72
N PHE A 99 -5.40 10.73 -9.78
CA PHE A 99 -5.73 11.22 -8.43
C PHE A 99 -4.52 11.75 -7.66
N GLY A 100 -3.40 11.06 -7.71
CA GLY A 100 -2.17 11.50 -7.06
C GLY A 100 -1.43 12.57 -7.86
N LYS A 101 -1.17 12.34 -9.14
CA LYS A 101 -0.41 13.22 -10.03
C LYS A 101 -1.01 14.62 -10.09
N HIS A 102 -2.33 14.75 -10.15
CA HIS A 102 -3.02 16.03 -10.17
C HIS A 102 -3.41 16.54 -8.78
N ARG A 103 -2.95 15.87 -7.72
CA ARG A 103 -3.22 16.25 -6.31
C ARG A 103 -4.71 16.37 -5.98
N ILE A 104 -5.54 15.55 -6.63
CA ILE A 104 -6.97 15.40 -6.29
C ILE A 104 -7.08 14.76 -4.91
N LEU A 105 -6.21 13.80 -4.63
CA LEU A 105 -6.02 13.16 -3.34
C LEU A 105 -4.58 13.34 -2.86
N SER A 106 -4.39 13.39 -1.56
CA SER A 106 -3.06 13.33 -0.96
C SER A 106 -2.43 11.94 -1.12
N GLU A 107 -1.12 11.83 -1.00
CA GLU A 107 -0.42 10.53 -1.03
C GLU A 107 -1.01 9.56 0.00
N LYS A 108 -1.25 10.03 1.22
CA LYS A 108 -1.87 9.21 2.28
C LYS A 108 -3.25 8.72 1.89
N GLU A 109 -4.06 9.51 1.23
CA GLU A 109 -5.39 9.10 0.77
C GLU A 109 -5.30 8.08 -0.36
N VAL A 110 -4.36 8.22 -1.27
CA VAL A 110 -4.08 7.21 -2.31
C VAL A 110 -3.63 5.90 -1.68
N ASP A 111 -2.75 5.94 -0.68
CA ASP A 111 -2.30 4.76 0.05
C ASP A 111 -3.48 4.05 0.74
N LEU A 112 -4.32 4.79 1.46
CA LEU A 112 -5.50 4.25 2.14
C LEU A 112 -6.49 3.61 1.16
N ILE A 113 -6.79 4.27 0.02
CA ILE A 113 -7.65 3.72 -1.02
C ILE A 113 -7.03 2.44 -1.60
N THR A 114 -5.72 2.42 -1.81
CA THR A 114 -5.01 1.24 -2.31
C THR A 114 -5.19 0.05 -1.34
N GLU A 115 -5.05 0.28 -0.03
CA GLU A 115 -5.28 -0.77 0.98
C GLU A 115 -6.71 -1.32 0.90
N PHE A 116 -7.70 -0.46 0.83
CA PHE A 116 -9.09 -0.88 0.71
C PHE A 116 -9.35 -1.66 -0.58
N VAL A 117 -9.02 -1.09 -1.74
CA VAL A 117 -9.29 -1.69 -3.05
C VAL A 117 -8.57 -3.03 -3.21
N TYR A 118 -7.38 -3.17 -2.62
CA TYR A 118 -6.63 -4.42 -2.67
C TYR A 118 -7.31 -5.56 -1.89
N THR A 119 -8.30 -5.27 -1.05
CA THR A 119 -9.09 -6.30 -0.33
C THR A 119 -10.27 -6.86 -1.14
N LEU A 120 -10.63 -6.26 -2.25
CA LEU A 120 -11.82 -6.57 -3.06
C LEU A 120 -11.64 -7.77 -4.01
#